data_6a3a2d80606384ef319585ee1492ad55
#
_entry.id   6a3a2d80606384ef319585ee1492ad55
#
_cell.length_a   1.000
_cell.length_b   1.000
_cell.length_c   1.000
_cell.angle_alpha   90.00
_cell.angle_beta   90.00
_cell.angle_gamma   90.00
#
_symmetry.space_group_name_H-M   'P 1'
#
loop_
_entity.id
_entity.type
_entity.pdbx_description
1 polymer ?
#
loop_
_entity_poly.entity_id
_entity_poly.type
_entity_poly.pdbx_seq_one_letter_code
_entity_poly.pdbx_strand_id
1 'polypeptide(L)'
;MNGISHLLIKLARIYFAPYGVGLGHASRLLSVAEHLRTSGTGVRFSSFGEAVNYLAVHGYDCMQVPPMELVWSPQGSFSIKGSIASIPQLFTNFIRQLNTEMKYILSYSPDIIVSDTRLSPLFIAEILKIPSILILNQVKLLLSPRLREFRLARLYEKMNGEFLGLLWRLADRILIPDLPPPYTIAERNVWDTSTVASRLSYVGFTSPKVTVTNERLERVCHYLGLDRARPIVFFHLSGPKRTRLRILQNVLLACKSLRPQIQYIISGGTPDGDPDFKKIAANGWYFQWCPVRDEIFALSNLLVIRGGHTVISQAIQFGKPMLTIPIENHGEQIGNSEKVAKIGLGMMISSAHINPKKIVEAVHHLLDDHSFHDRATDVMKLSSDLDGIDNIVNIIRPYLK
;
A
#
# COMPACT_ATOMS: atom_id res chain seq x y z
N MET A 1 -57.90 18.00 0.67
CA MET A 1 -57.03 16.78 0.67
C MET A 1 -55.72 17.15 0.04
N ASN A 2 -54.75 17.58 0.88
CA ASN A 2 -53.42 17.94 0.42
C ASN A 2 -52.56 16.71 0.37
N GLY A 3 -52.27 16.24 -0.87
CA GLY A 3 -51.30 15.16 -1.10
C GLY A 3 -49.90 15.65 -0.79
N ILE A 4 -49.33 15.27 0.38
CA ILE A 4 -47.93 15.40 0.68
C ILE A 4 -47.23 14.30 -0.13
N SER A 5 -46.74 14.65 -1.31
CA SER A 5 -45.80 13.78 -2.02
C SER A 5 -44.50 13.75 -1.18
N HIS A 6 -44.30 12.70 -0.39
CA HIS A 6 -42.99 12.38 0.15
C HIS A 6 -42.03 12.19 -1.03
N LEU A 7 -41.28 13.24 -1.38
CA LEU A 7 -40.04 13.06 -2.15
C LEU A 7 -39.14 12.11 -1.32
N LEU A 8 -39.18 10.83 -1.64
CA LEU A 8 -38.17 9.89 -1.18
C LEU A 8 -36.83 10.38 -1.75
N ILE A 9 -36.08 11.11 -0.91
CA ILE A 9 -34.69 11.47 -1.26
C ILE A 9 -33.99 10.14 -1.50
N LYS A 10 -33.73 9.85 -2.77
CA LYS A 10 -32.97 8.64 -3.15
C LYS A 10 -31.58 8.77 -2.55
N LEU A 11 -31.27 7.96 -1.58
CA LEU A 11 -29.95 7.91 -0.97
C LEU A 11 -28.94 7.45 -2.05
N ALA A 12 -27.92 8.25 -2.33
CA ALA A 12 -26.86 7.87 -3.24
C ALA A 12 -26.15 6.60 -2.75
N ARG A 13 -25.80 5.68 -3.67
CA ARG A 13 -25.27 4.35 -3.36
C ARG A 13 -23.95 4.11 -4.07
N ILE A 14 -22.95 3.69 -3.33
CA ILE A 14 -21.62 3.34 -3.85
C ILE A 14 -21.34 1.86 -3.61
N TYR A 15 -20.82 1.19 -4.62
CA TYR A 15 -20.32 -0.17 -4.52
C TYR A 15 -18.80 -0.18 -4.58
N PHE A 16 -18.15 -0.56 -3.49
CA PHE A 16 -16.69 -0.67 -3.37
C PHE A 16 -16.22 -2.12 -3.53
N ALA A 17 -15.19 -2.34 -4.33
CA ALA A 17 -14.65 -3.66 -4.61
C ALA A 17 -13.13 -3.71 -4.47
N PRO A 18 -12.60 -3.74 -3.23
CA PRO A 18 -11.16 -3.90 -3.00
C PRO A 18 -10.67 -5.31 -3.34
N TYR A 19 -9.39 -5.43 -3.74
CA TYR A 19 -8.70 -6.70 -3.87
C TYR A 19 -8.52 -7.35 -2.48
N GLY A 20 -8.71 -8.66 -2.40
CA GLY A 20 -8.83 -9.37 -1.11
C GLY A 20 -7.52 -9.78 -0.45
N VAL A 21 -6.38 -9.68 -1.16
CA VAL A 21 -5.07 -10.08 -0.63
C VAL A 21 -4.29 -8.87 -0.14
N GLY A 22 -3.89 -8.90 1.13
CA GLY A 22 -3.27 -7.77 1.80
C GLY A 22 -4.25 -6.65 2.14
N LEU A 23 -4.07 -6.02 3.29
CA LEU A 23 -5.03 -5.04 3.80
C LEU A 23 -4.94 -3.65 3.15
N GLY A 24 -3.91 -3.38 2.35
CA GLY A 24 -3.70 -2.06 1.74
C GLY A 24 -4.83 -1.60 0.82
N HIS A 25 -5.43 -2.52 0.04
CA HIS A 25 -6.57 -2.24 -0.84
C HIS A 25 -7.84 -1.96 -0.03
N ALA A 26 -8.12 -2.80 0.96
CA ALA A 26 -9.29 -2.65 1.82
C ALA A 26 -9.20 -1.38 2.68
N SER A 27 -8.05 -1.10 3.29
CA SER A 27 -7.87 0.07 4.16
C SER A 27 -8.02 1.40 3.40
N ARG A 28 -7.51 1.50 2.16
CA ARG A 28 -7.67 2.73 1.39
C ARG A 28 -9.12 2.97 0.95
N LEU A 29 -9.85 1.93 0.50
CA LEU A 29 -11.26 2.08 0.16
C LEU A 29 -12.13 2.30 1.40
N LEU A 30 -11.77 1.73 2.53
CA LEU A 30 -12.41 2.02 3.82
C LEU A 30 -12.28 3.51 4.16
N SER A 31 -11.08 4.09 4.07
CA SER A 31 -10.87 5.51 4.34
C SER A 31 -11.71 6.41 3.42
N VAL A 32 -11.81 6.08 2.13
CA VAL A 32 -12.69 6.81 1.19
C VAL A 32 -14.16 6.65 1.58
N ALA A 33 -14.60 5.44 1.94
CA ALA A 33 -15.97 5.16 2.35
C ALA A 33 -16.37 5.92 3.62
N GLU A 34 -15.48 6.01 4.60
CA GLU A 34 -15.70 6.77 5.83
C GLU A 34 -15.92 8.25 5.58
N HIS A 35 -15.15 8.87 4.67
CA HIS A 35 -15.34 10.27 4.27
C HIS A 35 -16.68 10.50 3.55
N LEU A 36 -17.15 9.52 2.77
CA LEU A 36 -18.42 9.63 2.03
C LEU A 36 -19.63 9.31 2.91
N ARG A 37 -19.50 8.47 3.93
CA ARG A 37 -20.60 8.11 4.86
C ARG A 37 -21.12 9.30 5.65
N THR A 38 -20.26 10.26 5.99
CA THR A 38 -20.67 11.50 6.68
C THR A 38 -21.66 12.33 5.87
N SER A 39 -21.77 12.08 4.56
CA SER A 39 -22.69 12.75 3.65
C SER A 39 -24.03 11.99 3.48
N GLY A 40 -24.32 10.97 4.29
CA GLY A 40 -25.55 10.18 4.19
C GLY A 40 -25.57 9.21 3.00
N THR A 41 -24.43 8.87 2.41
CA THR A 41 -24.30 7.97 1.27
C THR A 41 -24.37 6.51 1.69
N GLY A 42 -25.14 5.69 1.00
CA GLY A 42 -25.14 4.24 1.17
C GLY A 42 -23.86 3.63 0.62
N VAL A 43 -23.20 2.80 1.42
CA VAL A 43 -21.95 2.13 1.05
C VAL A 43 -22.09 0.63 1.21
N ARG A 44 -21.65 -0.13 0.20
CA ARG A 44 -21.57 -1.59 0.26
C ARG A 44 -20.27 -2.07 -0.34
N PHE A 45 -19.68 -3.10 0.27
CA PHE A 45 -18.43 -3.71 -0.19
C PHE A 45 -18.64 -5.11 -0.74
N SER A 46 -17.76 -5.52 -1.65
CA SER A 46 -17.53 -6.92 -2.00
C SER A 46 -16.04 -7.21 -2.02
N SER A 47 -15.63 -8.32 -1.45
CA SER A 47 -14.22 -8.74 -1.47
C SER A 47 -14.08 -10.25 -1.21
N PHE A 48 -12.85 -10.71 -1.04
CA PHE A 48 -12.49 -12.07 -0.63
C PHE A 48 -11.31 -12.03 0.35
N GLY A 49 -10.98 -13.19 0.95
CA GLY A 49 -9.82 -13.30 1.83
C GLY A 49 -9.86 -12.40 3.07
N GLU A 50 -8.71 -11.86 3.45
CA GLU A 50 -8.55 -11.07 4.68
C GLU A 50 -9.35 -9.75 4.67
N ALA A 51 -9.59 -9.18 3.52
CA ALA A 51 -10.33 -7.92 3.37
C ALA A 51 -11.77 -8.02 3.88
N VAL A 52 -12.42 -9.18 3.74
CA VAL A 52 -13.81 -9.38 4.20
C VAL A 52 -13.91 -9.18 5.72
N ASN A 53 -13.07 -9.87 6.47
CA ASN A 53 -13.03 -9.75 7.93
C ASN A 53 -12.61 -8.35 8.38
N TYR A 54 -11.62 -7.77 7.70
CA TYR A 54 -11.15 -6.42 7.99
C TYR A 54 -12.29 -5.39 7.88
N LEU A 55 -13.06 -5.40 6.80
CA LEU A 55 -14.18 -4.49 6.58
C LEU A 55 -15.34 -4.74 7.57
N ALA A 56 -15.61 -6.01 7.88
CA ALA A 56 -16.65 -6.38 8.84
C ALA A 56 -16.34 -5.86 10.26
N VAL A 57 -15.10 -5.95 10.72
CA VAL A 57 -14.66 -5.42 12.02
C VAL A 57 -14.84 -3.89 12.09
N HIS A 58 -14.76 -3.18 10.96
CA HIS A 58 -15.02 -1.73 10.88
C HIS A 58 -16.49 -1.38 10.65
N GLY A 59 -17.41 -2.35 10.78
CA GLY A 59 -18.85 -2.12 10.72
C GLY A 59 -19.44 -1.97 9.31
N TYR A 60 -18.74 -2.46 8.29
CA TYR A 60 -19.25 -2.47 6.92
C TYR A 60 -19.70 -3.86 6.49
N ASP A 61 -20.86 -3.92 5.84
CA ASP A 61 -21.32 -5.14 5.15
C ASP A 61 -20.43 -5.40 3.94
N CYS A 62 -19.70 -6.51 3.96
CA CYS A 62 -18.81 -6.94 2.88
C CYS A 62 -19.26 -8.29 2.33
N MET A 63 -19.80 -8.28 1.12
CA MET A 63 -20.23 -9.48 0.43
C MET A 63 -19.03 -10.28 -0.07
N GLN A 64 -19.00 -11.55 0.31
CA GLN A 64 -17.92 -12.44 -0.09
C GLN A 64 -18.09 -12.92 -1.55
N VAL A 65 -17.00 -12.80 -2.32
CA VAL A 65 -16.91 -13.29 -3.70
C VAL A 65 -15.83 -14.36 -3.83
N PRO A 66 -15.86 -15.22 -4.86
CA PRO A 66 -14.82 -16.20 -5.11
C PRO A 66 -13.43 -15.56 -5.22
N PRO A 67 -12.39 -16.15 -4.62
CA PRO A 67 -11.04 -15.56 -4.65
C PRO A 67 -10.40 -15.61 -6.02
N MET A 68 -9.70 -14.55 -6.38
CA MET A 68 -8.86 -14.42 -7.57
C MET A 68 -7.43 -14.11 -7.14
N GLU A 69 -6.72 -15.15 -6.69
CA GLU A 69 -5.37 -15.01 -6.16
C GLU A 69 -4.35 -15.65 -7.09
N LEU A 70 -3.27 -14.91 -7.35
CA LEU A 70 -2.10 -15.45 -8.03
C LEU A 70 -1.32 -16.35 -7.07
N VAL A 71 -0.67 -17.38 -7.60
CA VAL A 71 0.11 -18.30 -6.77
C VAL A 71 1.44 -17.66 -6.38
N TRP A 72 1.62 -17.47 -5.09
CA TRP A 72 2.86 -17.00 -4.50
C TRP A 72 3.71 -18.16 -4.01
N SER A 73 5.02 -18.05 -4.17
CA SER A 73 5.93 -19.02 -3.58
C SER A 73 5.98 -18.84 -2.05
N PRO A 74 6.37 -19.89 -1.29
CA PRO A 74 6.55 -19.76 0.16
C PRO A 74 7.53 -18.65 0.57
N GLN A 75 8.36 -18.19 -0.36
CA GLN A 75 9.33 -17.10 -0.17
C GLN A 75 8.73 -15.72 -0.47
N GLY A 76 7.45 -15.63 -0.83
CA GLY A 76 6.77 -14.37 -1.14
C GLY A 76 7.09 -13.81 -2.54
N SER A 77 7.66 -14.62 -3.44
CA SER A 77 7.83 -14.28 -4.86
C SER A 77 6.72 -14.87 -5.70
N PHE A 78 6.43 -14.25 -6.84
CA PHE A 78 5.47 -14.77 -7.80
C PHE A 78 5.94 -16.12 -8.40
N SER A 79 5.09 -17.15 -8.33
CA SER A 79 5.38 -18.46 -8.92
C SER A 79 4.79 -18.58 -10.33
N ILE A 80 5.61 -18.41 -11.36
CA ILE A 80 5.17 -18.55 -12.76
C ILE A 80 4.59 -19.95 -13.02
N LYS A 81 5.31 -21.00 -12.62
CA LYS A 81 4.85 -22.39 -12.81
C LYS A 81 3.52 -22.66 -12.09
N GLY A 82 3.41 -22.23 -10.82
CA GLY A 82 2.19 -22.37 -10.05
C GLY A 82 1.02 -21.57 -10.65
N SER A 83 1.29 -20.37 -11.13
CA SER A 83 0.26 -19.52 -11.75
C SER A 83 -0.21 -20.05 -13.10
N ILE A 84 0.67 -20.61 -13.93
CA ILE A 84 0.27 -21.29 -15.18
C ILE A 84 -0.60 -22.51 -14.87
N ALA A 85 -0.22 -23.34 -13.90
CA ALA A 85 -1.00 -24.49 -13.48
C ALA A 85 -2.37 -24.12 -12.92
N SER A 86 -2.52 -22.94 -12.35
CA SER A 86 -3.78 -22.45 -11.76
C SER A 86 -4.69 -21.70 -12.76
N ILE A 87 -4.28 -21.47 -14.00
CA ILE A 87 -5.07 -20.73 -15.00
C ILE A 87 -6.52 -21.26 -15.13
N PRO A 88 -6.79 -22.59 -15.27
CA PRO A 88 -8.16 -23.10 -15.37
C PRO A 88 -9.01 -22.76 -14.13
N GLN A 89 -8.40 -22.87 -12.94
CA GLN A 89 -9.07 -22.54 -11.69
C GLN A 89 -9.34 -21.05 -11.57
N LEU A 90 -8.38 -20.21 -11.97
CA LEU A 90 -8.53 -18.74 -11.98
C LEU A 90 -9.65 -18.33 -12.95
N PHE A 91 -9.72 -18.93 -14.13
CA PHE A 91 -10.78 -18.66 -15.08
C PHE A 91 -12.15 -19.07 -14.53
N THR A 92 -12.27 -20.26 -13.96
CA THR A 92 -13.51 -20.72 -13.31
C THR A 92 -13.93 -19.79 -12.16
N ASN A 93 -13.00 -19.39 -11.32
CA ASN A 93 -13.26 -18.45 -10.24
C ASN A 93 -13.66 -17.07 -10.76
N PHE A 94 -13.06 -16.61 -11.87
CA PHE A 94 -13.44 -15.34 -12.50
C PHE A 94 -14.89 -15.34 -12.99
N ILE A 95 -15.31 -16.42 -13.68
CA ILE A 95 -16.71 -16.57 -14.12
C ILE A 95 -17.67 -16.62 -12.92
N ARG A 96 -17.32 -17.38 -11.87
CA ARG A 96 -18.12 -17.41 -10.64
C ARG A 96 -18.18 -16.03 -9.97
N GLN A 97 -17.06 -15.29 -9.96
CA GLN A 97 -16.98 -13.94 -9.41
C GLN A 97 -17.87 -12.99 -10.20
N LEU A 98 -17.84 -13.02 -11.55
CA LEU A 98 -18.73 -12.24 -12.39
C LEU A 98 -20.21 -12.49 -12.07
N ASN A 99 -20.63 -13.77 -11.97
CA ASN A 99 -22.01 -14.11 -11.66
C ASN A 99 -22.44 -13.63 -10.26
N THR A 100 -21.54 -13.71 -9.28
CA THR A 100 -21.80 -13.26 -7.91
C THR A 100 -21.89 -11.74 -7.83
N GLU A 101 -20.94 -11.03 -8.44
CA GLU A 101 -20.93 -9.57 -8.51
C GLU A 101 -22.18 -9.03 -9.26
N MET A 102 -22.58 -9.67 -10.35
CA MET A 102 -23.77 -9.27 -11.10
C MET A 102 -25.00 -9.27 -10.18
N LYS A 103 -25.22 -10.36 -9.41
CA LYS A 103 -26.32 -10.45 -8.46
C LYS A 103 -26.27 -9.36 -7.39
N TYR A 104 -25.08 -9.12 -6.82
CA TYR A 104 -24.92 -8.11 -5.78
C TYR A 104 -25.15 -6.68 -6.30
N ILE A 105 -24.59 -6.37 -7.45
CA ILE A 105 -24.72 -5.04 -8.06
C ILE A 105 -26.18 -4.79 -8.48
N LEU A 106 -26.86 -5.75 -9.11
CA LEU A 106 -28.27 -5.64 -9.47
C LEU A 106 -29.16 -5.44 -8.24
N SER A 107 -28.93 -6.21 -7.17
CA SER A 107 -29.73 -6.10 -5.93
C SER A 107 -29.51 -4.79 -5.20
N TYR A 108 -28.31 -4.24 -5.26
CA TYR A 108 -27.98 -2.99 -4.60
C TYR A 108 -28.28 -1.75 -5.42
N SER A 109 -28.21 -1.85 -6.75
CA SER A 109 -28.43 -0.76 -7.72
C SER A 109 -27.58 0.49 -7.38
N PRO A 110 -26.25 0.39 -7.39
CA PRO A 110 -25.36 1.52 -7.08
C PRO A 110 -25.38 2.57 -8.17
N ASP A 111 -25.16 3.83 -7.79
CA ASP A 111 -24.99 4.94 -8.73
C ASP A 111 -23.57 4.98 -9.31
N ILE A 112 -22.59 4.38 -8.62
CA ILE A 112 -21.19 4.24 -9.07
C ILE A 112 -20.53 2.98 -8.49
N ILE A 113 -19.60 2.42 -9.25
CA ILE A 113 -18.74 1.31 -8.82
C ILE A 113 -17.30 1.82 -8.69
N VAL A 114 -16.66 1.55 -7.55
CA VAL A 114 -15.25 1.86 -7.30
C VAL A 114 -14.50 0.56 -7.07
N SER A 115 -13.70 0.16 -8.03
CA SER A 115 -12.87 -1.06 -7.95
C SER A 115 -11.43 -0.71 -7.59
N ASP A 116 -10.84 -1.52 -6.74
CA ASP A 116 -9.41 -1.46 -6.47
C ASP A 116 -8.75 -2.77 -6.89
N THR A 117 -8.08 -2.72 -8.05
CA THR A 117 -7.32 -3.84 -8.63
C THR A 117 -8.18 -5.09 -8.96
N ARG A 118 -9.51 -4.94 -9.15
CA ARG A 118 -10.41 -6.03 -9.52
C ARG A 118 -11.09 -5.76 -10.86
N LEU A 119 -11.09 -6.78 -11.75
CA LEU A 119 -11.68 -6.70 -13.08
C LEU A 119 -13.18 -7.02 -13.10
N SER A 120 -13.64 -7.98 -12.27
CA SER A 120 -15.04 -8.42 -12.31
C SER A 120 -16.06 -7.28 -12.14
N PRO A 121 -15.91 -6.33 -11.17
CA PRO A 121 -16.83 -5.21 -11.05
C PRO A 121 -16.82 -4.27 -12.28
N LEU A 122 -15.67 -4.12 -12.94
CA LEU A 122 -15.55 -3.27 -14.14
C LEU A 122 -16.28 -3.89 -15.34
N PHE A 123 -16.21 -5.21 -15.53
CA PHE A 123 -17.00 -5.91 -16.55
C PHE A 123 -18.50 -5.72 -16.32
N ILE A 124 -18.95 -5.84 -15.06
CA ILE A 124 -20.36 -5.65 -14.72
C ILE A 124 -20.78 -4.18 -14.91
N ALA A 125 -19.92 -3.23 -14.51
CA ALA A 125 -20.14 -1.81 -14.71
C ALA A 125 -20.37 -1.49 -16.21
N GLU A 126 -19.51 -2.03 -17.08
CA GLU A 126 -19.63 -1.85 -18.54
C GLU A 126 -20.92 -2.47 -19.10
N ILE A 127 -21.30 -3.68 -18.66
CA ILE A 127 -22.53 -4.36 -19.10
C ILE A 127 -23.76 -3.58 -18.66
N LEU A 128 -23.81 -3.12 -17.42
CA LEU A 128 -24.96 -2.42 -16.84
C LEU A 128 -24.95 -0.91 -17.09
N LYS A 129 -23.91 -0.40 -17.75
CA LYS A 129 -23.70 1.05 -17.99
C LYS A 129 -23.72 1.88 -16.71
N ILE A 130 -23.13 1.33 -15.65
CA ILE A 130 -22.94 2.02 -14.37
C ILE A 130 -21.57 2.71 -14.41
N PRO A 131 -21.46 4.00 -14.05
CA PRO A 131 -20.17 4.68 -13.95
C PRO A 131 -19.18 3.93 -13.07
N SER A 132 -17.91 3.88 -13.48
CA SER A 132 -16.91 3.11 -12.77
C SER A 132 -15.57 3.84 -12.63
N ILE A 133 -14.97 3.70 -11.45
CA ILE A 133 -13.63 4.20 -11.12
C ILE A 133 -12.76 3.02 -10.74
N LEU A 134 -11.57 2.96 -11.31
CA LEU A 134 -10.53 2.00 -10.94
C LEU A 134 -9.42 2.71 -10.18
N ILE A 135 -9.08 2.20 -9.00
CA ILE A 135 -7.87 2.57 -8.26
C ILE A 135 -6.83 1.47 -8.51
N LEU A 136 -5.63 1.87 -8.93
CA LEU A 136 -4.63 0.92 -9.40
C LEU A 136 -3.20 1.43 -9.16
N ASN A 137 -2.41 0.73 -8.37
CA ASN A 137 -0.98 1.02 -8.21
C ASN A 137 -0.08 0.08 -9.02
N GLN A 138 -0.68 -0.88 -9.74
CA GLN A 138 0.03 -1.87 -10.53
C GLN A 138 -0.73 -2.15 -11.83
N VAL A 139 -0.34 -1.49 -12.91
CA VAL A 139 -0.96 -1.69 -14.24
C VAL A 139 -0.57 -3.03 -14.85
N LYS A 140 0.66 -3.49 -14.59
CA LYS A 140 1.23 -4.73 -15.13
C LYS A 140 1.86 -5.59 -14.04
N LEU A 141 1.96 -6.89 -14.29
CA LEU A 141 2.66 -7.82 -13.40
C LEU A 141 4.17 -7.75 -13.66
N LEU A 142 4.93 -7.33 -12.65
CA LEU A 142 6.39 -7.29 -12.72
C LEU A 142 6.99 -8.67 -12.43
N LEU A 143 7.83 -9.11 -13.32
CA LEU A 143 8.66 -10.30 -13.13
C LEU A 143 9.81 -10.02 -12.15
N SER A 144 10.35 -11.08 -11.54
CA SER A 144 11.53 -10.94 -10.68
C SER A 144 12.73 -10.38 -11.46
N PRO A 145 13.63 -9.63 -10.81
CA PRO A 145 14.80 -9.04 -11.47
C PRO A 145 15.64 -10.04 -12.27
N ARG A 146 15.84 -11.26 -11.73
CA ARG A 146 16.57 -12.33 -12.41
C ARG A 146 15.94 -12.73 -13.76
N LEU A 147 14.61 -12.81 -13.81
CA LEU A 147 13.91 -13.12 -15.07
C LEU A 147 13.96 -11.96 -16.05
N ARG A 148 13.95 -10.72 -15.56
CA ARG A 148 14.05 -9.51 -16.41
C ARG A 148 15.40 -9.31 -17.09
N GLU A 149 16.45 -10.08 -16.73
CA GLU A 149 17.71 -10.14 -17.48
C GLU A 149 17.48 -10.69 -18.89
N PHE A 150 16.51 -11.58 -19.09
CA PHE A 150 16.18 -12.15 -20.39
C PHE A 150 15.29 -11.22 -21.21
N ARG A 151 15.63 -11.03 -22.50
CA ARG A 151 14.85 -10.18 -23.43
C ARG A 151 13.41 -10.67 -23.59
N LEU A 152 13.19 -11.98 -23.69
CA LEU A 152 11.87 -12.59 -23.82
C LEU A 152 10.98 -12.32 -22.59
N ALA A 153 11.55 -12.33 -21.40
CA ALA A 153 10.81 -12.03 -20.18
C ALA A 153 10.36 -10.55 -20.12
N ARG A 154 11.21 -9.63 -20.57
CA ARG A 154 10.84 -8.20 -20.70
C ARG A 154 9.75 -7.99 -21.75
N LEU A 155 9.83 -8.70 -22.88
CA LEU A 155 8.80 -8.65 -23.92
C LEU A 155 7.47 -9.19 -23.39
N TYR A 156 7.48 -10.32 -22.68
CA TYR A 156 6.29 -10.86 -22.03
C TYR A 156 5.69 -9.87 -21.03
N GLU A 157 6.51 -9.24 -20.18
CA GLU A 157 6.06 -8.23 -19.21
C GLU A 157 5.38 -7.05 -19.90
N LYS A 158 5.95 -6.57 -21.03
CA LYS A 158 5.35 -5.50 -21.84
C LYS A 158 4.02 -5.93 -22.47
N MET A 159 3.97 -7.10 -23.12
CA MET A 159 2.74 -7.61 -23.72
C MET A 159 1.63 -7.84 -22.67
N ASN A 160 1.99 -8.39 -21.52
CA ASN A 160 1.06 -8.55 -20.41
C ASN A 160 0.54 -7.19 -19.90
N GLY A 161 1.42 -6.19 -19.80
CA GLY A 161 1.03 -4.83 -19.43
C GLY A 161 0.04 -4.23 -20.42
N GLU A 162 0.31 -4.33 -21.73
CA GLU A 162 -0.61 -3.79 -22.75
C GLU A 162 -1.96 -4.54 -22.75
N PHE A 163 -1.95 -5.87 -22.59
CA PHE A 163 -3.19 -6.66 -22.50
C PHE A 163 -4.01 -6.28 -21.25
N LEU A 164 -3.38 -6.23 -20.07
CA LEU A 164 -4.05 -5.77 -18.85
C LEU A 164 -4.52 -4.33 -19.00
N GLY A 165 -3.74 -3.48 -19.64
CA GLY A 165 -4.11 -2.11 -19.95
C GLY A 165 -5.42 -2.00 -20.72
N LEU A 166 -5.63 -2.87 -21.73
CA LEU A 166 -6.91 -2.93 -22.44
C LEU A 166 -8.08 -3.28 -21.52
N LEU A 167 -7.89 -4.22 -20.59
CA LEU A 167 -8.91 -4.59 -19.62
C LEU A 167 -9.18 -3.47 -18.60
N TRP A 168 -8.16 -2.77 -18.14
CA TRP A 168 -8.32 -1.64 -17.23
C TRP A 168 -9.08 -0.45 -17.85
N ARG A 169 -9.05 -0.33 -19.19
CA ARG A 169 -9.82 0.69 -19.92
C ARG A 169 -11.34 0.50 -19.86
N LEU A 170 -11.85 -0.61 -19.33
CA LEU A 170 -13.27 -0.76 -19.01
C LEU A 170 -13.73 0.25 -17.96
N ALA A 171 -12.85 0.73 -17.10
CA ALA A 171 -13.15 1.80 -16.17
C ALA A 171 -13.23 3.16 -16.89
N ASP A 172 -14.19 4.01 -16.49
CA ASP A 172 -14.30 5.38 -17.01
C ASP A 172 -13.11 6.25 -16.57
N ARG A 173 -12.60 6.01 -15.36
CA ARG A 173 -11.43 6.70 -14.79
C ARG A 173 -10.49 5.71 -14.13
N ILE A 174 -9.18 5.94 -14.32
CA ILE A 174 -8.12 5.14 -13.68
C ILE A 174 -7.31 6.08 -12.78
N LEU A 175 -7.36 5.83 -11.48
CA LEU A 175 -6.70 6.63 -10.46
C LEU A 175 -5.47 5.90 -9.93
N ILE A 176 -4.34 6.59 -9.94
CA ILE A 176 -3.09 6.08 -9.38
C ILE A 176 -2.89 6.72 -7.99
N PRO A 177 -2.94 5.91 -6.91
CA PRO A 177 -2.79 6.39 -5.54
C PRO A 177 -1.31 6.64 -5.20
N ASP A 178 -0.68 7.53 -5.96
CA ASP A 178 0.75 7.85 -5.89
C ASP A 178 0.96 9.32 -6.28
N LEU A 179 2.16 9.83 -6.06
CA LEU A 179 2.58 11.13 -6.55
C LEU A 179 2.78 11.11 -8.08
N PRO A 180 2.53 12.23 -8.77
CA PRO A 180 2.82 12.31 -10.19
C PRO A 180 4.34 12.21 -10.49
N PRO A 181 4.72 11.88 -11.73
CA PRO A 181 6.11 11.96 -12.15
C PRO A 181 6.72 13.37 -11.88
N PRO A 182 7.99 13.45 -11.47
CA PRO A 182 8.98 12.40 -11.39
C PRO A 182 8.97 11.63 -10.05
N TYR A 183 8.03 11.84 -9.14
CA TYR A 183 8.03 11.32 -7.77
C TYR A 183 7.20 10.05 -7.59
N THR A 184 6.65 9.49 -8.65
CA THR A 184 5.85 8.25 -8.61
C THR A 184 6.68 7.07 -8.08
N ILE A 185 6.32 6.55 -6.91
CA ILE A 185 7.04 5.43 -6.27
C ILE A 185 6.84 4.13 -7.06
N ALA A 186 5.59 3.85 -7.46
CA ALA A 186 5.25 2.69 -8.28
C ALA A 186 5.57 2.87 -9.77
N GLU A 187 6.51 3.77 -10.14
CA GLU A 187 6.84 4.13 -11.52
C GLU A 187 7.00 2.90 -12.42
N ARG A 188 7.74 1.89 -11.96
CA ARG A 188 7.99 0.67 -12.75
C ARG A 188 6.73 -0.16 -13.00
N ASN A 189 5.76 -0.13 -12.08
CA ASN A 189 4.49 -0.85 -12.18
C ASN A 189 3.48 -0.17 -13.10
N VAL A 190 3.59 1.15 -13.24
CA VAL A 190 2.63 2.00 -13.94
C VAL A 190 3.14 2.43 -15.31
N TRP A 191 4.43 2.66 -15.43
CA TRP A 191 5.04 3.20 -16.65
C TRP A 191 5.13 2.16 -17.78
N ASP A 192 5.32 2.66 -19.02
CA ASP A 192 5.55 1.86 -20.22
C ASP A 192 4.39 0.94 -20.63
N THR A 193 3.15 1.39 -20.33
CA THR A 193 1.90 0.74 -20.79
C THR A 193 1.11 1.76 -21.61
N SER A 194 1.29 1.72 -22.92
CA SER A 194 0.75 2.73 -23.85
C SER A 194 -0.78 2.76 -23.89
N THR A 195 -1.41 1.60 -23.73
CA THR A 195 -2.87 1.46 -23.75
C THR A 195 -3.62 2.27 -22.71
N VAL A 196 -3.01 2.56 -21.55
CA VAL A 196 -3.66 3.32 -20.46
C VAL A 196 -2.99 4.65 -20.15
N ALA A 197 -1.81 4.92 -20.69
CA ALA A 197 -1.00 6.09 -20.30
C ALA A 197 -1.76 7.43 -20.30
N SER A 198 -2.63 7.67 -21.28
CA SER A 198 -3.45 8.89 -21.38
C SER A 198 -4.65 8.95 -20.44
N ARG A 199 -4.98 7.85 -19.74
CA ARG A 199 -6.13 7.74 -18.82
C ARG A 199 -5.75 7.73 -17.36
N LEU A 200 -4.44 7.71 -17.05
CA LEU A 200 -3.96 7.68 -15.69
C LEU A 200 -4.07 9.07 -15.03
N SER A 201 -4.70 9.12 -13.88
CA SER A 201 -4.78 10.32 -13.05
C SER A 201 -4.10 10.04 -11.71
N TYR A 202 -3.04 10.77 -11.40
CA TYR A 202 -2.34 10.65 -10.12
C TYR A 202 -3.09 11.48 -9.08
N VAL A 203 -3.50 10.83 -7.99
CA VAL A 203 -4.35 11.46 -6.97
C VAL A 203 -3.61 11.80 -5.68
N GLY A 204 -2.37 11.35 -5.52
CA GLY A 204 -1.63 11.43 -4.27
C GLY A 204 -1.78 10.15 -3.44
N PHE A 205 -1.07 10.08 -2.32
CA PHE A 205 -1.11 8.91 -1.46
C PHE A 205 -2.46 8.75 -0.75
N THR A 206 -2.93 7.51 -0.66
CA THR A 206 -4.18 7.13 0.01
C THR A 206 -3.94 6.50 1.38
N SER A 207 -2.72 6.50 1.87
CA SER A 207 -2.44 6.17 3.26
C SER A 207 -3.05 7.24 4.15
N PRO A 208 -3.80 6.88 5.21
CA PRO A 208 -4.36 7.87 6.11
C PRO A 208 -3.26 8.81 6.64
N LYS A 209 -3.50 10.11 6.54
CA LYS A 209 -2.63 11.10 7.18
C LYS A 209 -2.82 11.01 8.68
N VAL A 210 -1.81 10.53 9.38
CA VAL A 210 -1.84 10.47 10.84
C VAL A 210 -1.28 11.77 11.41
N THR A 211 -2.13 12.57 12.01
CA THR A 211 -1.69 13.74 12.78
C THR A 211 -1.24 13.27 14.16
N VAL A 212 0.04 13.35 14.41
CA VAL A 212 0.62 13.05 15.74
C VAL A 212 0.83 14.35 16.49
N THR A 213 0.11 14.51 17.62
CA THR A 213 0.23 15.70 18.46
C THR A 213 1.51 15.66 19.31
N ASN A 214 2.05 16.84 19.66
CA ASN A 214 3.21 16.91 20.54
C ASN A 214 3.01 16.17 21.87
N GLU A 215 1.82 16.22 22.43
CA GLU A 215 1.46 15.50 23.66
C GLU A 215 1.60 13.97 23.50
N ARG A 216 1.19 13.42 22.34
CA ARG A 216 1.39 11.99 22.04
C ARG A 216 2.87 11.66 21.90
N LEU A 217 3.65 12.52 21.25
CA LEU A 217 5.11 12.35 21.12
C LEU A 217 5.81 12.36 22.47
N GLU A 218 5.47 13.30 23.36
CA GLU A 218 6.03 13.40 24.71
C GLU A 218 5.68 12.15 25.55
N ARG A 219 4.42 11.67 25.48
CA ARG A 219 4.03 10.42 26.16
C ARG A 219 4.84 9.24 25.69
N VAL A 220 5.09 9.08 24.39
CA VAL A 220 5.89 7.98 23.84
C VAL A 220 7.38 8.13 24.25
N CYS A 221 7.92 9.34 24.22
CA CYS A 221 9.28 9.59 24.68
C CYS A 221 9.45 9.22 26.15
N HIS A 222 8.51 9.62 27.00
CA HIS A 222 8.53 9.25 28.41
C HIS A 222 8.36 7.74 28.62
N TYR A 223 7.41 7.12 27.92
CA TYR A 223 7.12 5.67 28.02
C TYR A 223 8.33 4.81 27.65
N LEU A 224 9.05 5.16 26.60
CA LEU A 224 10.23 4.45 26.13
C LEU A 224 11.53 4.95 26.80
N GLY A 225 11.54 6.13 27.41
CA GLY A 225 12.77 6.78 27.89
C GLY A 225 13.65 7.25 26.73
N LEU A 226 13.04 7.82 25.67
CA LEU A 226 13.76 8.35 24.51
C LEU A 226 14.24 9.78 24.79
N ASP A 227 15.46 10.06 24.36
CA ASP A 227 16.05 11.39 24.34
C ASP A 227 15.89 12.00 22.93
N ARG A 228 15.08 13.04 22.80
CA ARG A 228 14.81 13.71 21.51
C ARG A 228 16.01 14.46 20.92
N ALA A 229 17.05 14.72 21.74
CA ALA A 229 18.29 15.34 21.27
C ALA A 229 19.21 14.33 20.55
N ARG A 230 18.93 13.05 20.65
CA ARG A 230 19.73 11.97 20.07
C ARG A 230 19.04 11.39 18.83
N PRO A 231 19.80 11.00 17.78
CA PRO A 231 19.20 10.38 16.60
C PRO A 231 18.41 9.11 16.93
N ILE A 232 17.22 8.97 16.35
CA ILE A 232 16.34 7.81 16.50
C ILE A 232 16.24 7.10 15.15
N VAL A 233 16.52 5.80 15.11
CA VAL A 233 16.37 4.93 13.95
C VAL A 233 15.26 3.92 14.22
N PHE A 234 14.24 3.88 13.36
CA PHE A 234 13.15 2.92 13.47
C PHE A 234 13.27 1.81 12.43
N PHE A 235 13.49 0.59 12.88
CA PHE A 235 13.47 -0.61 12.06
C PHE A 235 12.06 -1.19 12.05
N HIS A 236 11.25 -0.84 11.02
CA HIS A 236 9.90 -1.33 10.88
C HIS A 236 9.84 -2.51 9.90
N LEU A 237 9.89 -3.73 10.44
CA LEU A 237 9.92 -4.96 9.66
C LEU A 237 8.49 -5.46 9.40
N SER A 238 8.14 -5.63 8.13
CA SER A 238 6.83 -6.12 7.68
C SER A 238 6.99 -7.26 6.66
N GLY A 239 5.87 -7.91 6.27
CA GLY A 239 5.85 -8.98 5.28
C GLY A 239 5.86 -10.40 5.86
N PRO A 240 5.99 -11.45 5.03
CA PRO A 240 5.90 -12.84 5.43
C PRO A 240 6.91 -13.25 6.53
N LYS A 241 6.48 -14.07 7.49
CA LYS A 241 7.25 -14.46 8.68
C LYS A 241 8.70 -14.89 8.37
N ARG A 242 8.90 -15.77 7.37
CA ARG A 242 10.24 -16.28 7.02
C ARG A 242 11.18 -15.16 6.57
N THR A 243 10.71 -14.24 5.74
CA THR A 243 11.55 -13.13 5.24
C THR A 243 11.83 -12.11 6.33
N ARG A 244 10.91 -11.92 7.28
CA ARG A 244 11.11 -11.04 8.44
C ARG A 244 12.18 -11.56 9.38
N LEU A 245 12.16 -12.85 9.75
CA LEU A 245 13.11 -13.45 10.68
C LEU A 245 14.55 -13.31 10.20
N ARG A 246 14.82 -13.56 8.92
CA ARG A 246 16.16 -13.39 8.34
C ARG A 246 16.68 -11.96 8.46
N ILE A 247 15.81 -10.98 8.19
CA ILE A 247 16.21 -9.57 8.30
C ILE A 247 16.36 -9.17 9.76
N LEU A 248 15.45 -9.60 10.64
CA LEU A 248 15.51 -9.30 12.06
C LEU A 248 16.85 -9.76 12.68
N GLN A 249 17.33 -10.94 12.32
CA GLN A 249 18.64 -11.41 12.79
C GLN A 249 19.77 -10.47 12.37
N ASN A 250 19.82 -10.05 11.10
CA ASN A 250 20.83 -9.11 10.62
C ASN A 250 20.70 -7.72 11.28
N VAL A 251 19.48 -7.24 11.50
CA VAL A 251 19.21 -5.96 12.17
C VAL A 251 19.68 -6.02 13.63
N LEU A 252 19.34 -7.07 14.37
CA LEU A 252 19.78 -7.23 15.77
C LEU A 252 21.32 -7.28 15.90
N LEU A 253 22.00 -7.91 14.94
CA LEU A 253 23.45 -7.91 14.90
C LEU A 253 24.01 -6.53 14.52
N ALA A 254 23.42 -5.86 13.55
CA ALA A 254 23.83 -4.51 13.15
C ALA A 254 23.68 -3.48 14.28
N CYS A 255 22.59 -3.56 15.04
CA CYS A 255 22.33 -2.65 16.16
C CYS A 255 23.41 -2.68 17.24
N LYS A 256 24.10 -3.80 17.41
CA LYS A 256 25.26 -3.91 18.35
C LYS A 256 26.47 -3.05 17.94
N SER A 257 26.54 -2.68 16.66
CA SER A 257 27.66 -1.91 16.09
C SER A 257 27.27 -0.49 15.68
N LEU A 258 26.05 -0.05 15.98
CA LEU A 258 25.64 1.34 15.80
C LEU A 258 26.37 2.24 16.81
N ARG A 259 26.61 3.50 16.42
CA ARG A 259 27.21 4.51 17.32
C ARG A 259 26.38 4.62 18.62
N PRO A 260 27.00 4.72 19.81
CA PRO A 260 26.29 4.70 21.11
C PRO A 260 25.22 5.82 21.26
N GLN A 261 25.39 6.96 20.57
CA GLN A 261 24.44 8.05 20.59
C GLN A 261 23.16 7.77 19.80
N ILE A 262 23.15 6.79 18.90
CA ILE A 262 21.98 6.42 18.11
C ILE A 262 21.05 5.57 18.98
N GLN A 263 19.81 6.01 19.13
CA GLN A 263 18.72 5.24 19.71
C GLN A 263 18.03 4.43 18.60
N TYR A 264 17.67 3.19 18.87
CA TYR A 264 17.01 2.38 17.87
C TYR A 264 15.81 1.61 18.43
N ILE A 265 14.75 1.58 17.63
CA ILE A 265 13.53 0.87 17.94
C ILE A 265 13.31 -0.16 16.84
N ILE A 266 12.96 -1.38 17.19
CA ILE A 266 12.71 -2.46 16.25
C ILE A 266 11.27 -2.93 16.42
N SER A 267 10.47 -2.89 15.35
CA SER A 267 9.18 -3.56 15.27
C SER A 267 9.32 -4.84 14.45
N GLY A 268 9.05 -5.99 15.07
CA GLY A 268 9.08 -7.30 14.40
C GLY A 268 7.94 -7.54 13.42
N GLY A 269 6.90 -6.68 13.43
CA GLY A 269 5.77 -6.72 12.50
C GLY A 269 4.93 -8.00 12.61
N THR A 270 4.78 -8.57 13.81
CA THR A 270 3.94 -9.73 14.08
C THR A 270 2.54 -9.24 14.48
N PRO A 271 1.48 -9.43 13.65
CA PRO A 271 0.17 -8.80 13.89
C PRO A 271 -0.44 -9.14 15.24
N ASP A 272 -0.34 -10.40 15.68
CA ASP A 272 -0.87 -10.87 16.97
C ASP A 272 0.23 -10.96 18.04
N GLY A 273 1.32 -10.21 17.85
CA GLY A 273 2.45 -10.19 18.77
C GLY A 273 2.20 -9.31 19.98
N ASP A 274 3.01 -9.55 21.02
CA ASP A 274 3.03 -8.76 22.24
C ASP A 274 3.23 -7.27 21.91
N PRO A 275 2.29 -6.38 22.33
CA PRO A 275 2.40 -4.95 22.10
C PRO A 275 3.38 -4.25 23.05
N ASP A 276 3.82 -4.92 24.12
CA ASP A 276 4.77 -4.37 25.08
C ASP A 276 6.20 -4.42 24.55
N PHE A 277 6.95 -3.38 24.82
CA PHE A 277 8.35 -3.35 24.41
C PHE A 277 9.24 -4.14 25.36
N LYS A 278 10.33 -4.65 24.79
CA LYS A 278 11.46 -5.20 25.53
C LYS A 278 12.66 -4.29 25.34
N LYS A 279 13.25 -3.81 26.44
CA LYS A 279 14.53 -3.10 26.37
C LYS A 279 15.63 -4.11 26.09
N ILE A 280 16.27 -4.01 24.94
CA ILE A 280 17.29 -4.99 24.48
C ILE A 280 18.72 -4.46 24.57
N ALA A 281 18.87 -3.14 24.78
CA ALA A 281 20.14 -2.46 25.03
C ALA A 281 19.87 -1.13 25.76
N ALA A 282 20.92 -0.46 26.24
CA ALA A 282 20.79 0.86 26.89
C ALA A 282 20.09 1.89 25.99
N ASN A 283 20.29 1.77 24.67
CA ASN A 283 19.74 2.65 23.62
C ASN A 283 18.86 1.89 22.62
N GLY A 284 18.31 0.71 22.97
CA GLY A 284 17.58 -0.14 22.04
C GLY A 284 16.31 -0.78 22.63
N TRP A 285 15.21 -0.73 21.84
CA TRP A 285 13.90 -1.29 22.18
C TRP A 285 13.40 -2.22 21.07
N TYR A 286 12.68 -3.26 21.47
CA TYR A 286 12.09 -4.24 20.56
C TYR A 286 10.60 -4.44 20.88
N PHE A 287 9.75 -4.34 19.87
CA PHE A 287 8.36 -4.74 19.88
C PHE A 287 8.13 -5.95 18.98
N GLN A 288 7.30 -6.89 19.39
CA GLN A 288 6.76 -7.87 18.45
C GLN A 288 5.75 -7.19 17.52
N TRP A 289 4.82 -6.41 18.10
CA TRP A 289 3.90 -5.49 17.41
C TRP A 289 4.02 -4.11 18.05
N CYS A 290 4.26 -3.09 17.27
CA CYS A 290 4.45 -1.74 17.77
C CYS A 290 3.13 -0.94 17.74
N PRO A 291 2.46 -0.72 18.87
CA PRO A 291 1.18 0.01 18.92
C PRO A 291 1.33 1.52 18.73
N VAL A 292 2.51 2.06 19.01
CA VAL A 292 2.86 3.49 18.89
C VAL A 292 3.70 3.77 17.65
N ARG A 293 3.41 3.02 16.57
CA ARG A 293 4.19 3.06 15.33
C ARG A 293 4.24 4.47 14.72
N ASP A 294 3.12 5.16 14.69
CA ASP A 294 3.01 6.44 13.98
C ASP A 294 3.76 7.55 14.73
N GLU A 295 3.75 7.51 16.07
CA GLU A 295 4.57 8.38 16.89
C GLU A 295 6.06 8.13 16.69
N ILE A 296 6.46 6.86 16.57
CA ILE A 296 7.86 6.50 16.30
C ILE A 296 8.25 6.92 14.88
N PHE A 297 7.37 6.81 13.88
CA PHE A 297 7.61 7.38 12.55
C PHE A 297 7.89 8.89 12.65
N ALA A 298 7.06 9.62 13.38
CA ALA A 298 7.22 11.07 13.57
C ALA A 298 8.52 11.44 14.30
N LEU A 299 8.91 10.67 15.34
CA LEU A 299 10.11 10.90 16.16
C LEU A 299 11.41 10.50 15.44
N SER A 300 11.36 9.60 14.47
CA SER A 300 12.55 9.02 13.85
C SER A 300 13.29 10.01 12.95
N ASN A 301 14.62 9.93 12.94
CA ASN A 301 15.47 10.61 11.97
C ASN A 301 15.70 9.75 10.71
N LEU A 302 15.56 8.43 10.85
CA LEU A 302 15.73 7.47 9.76
C LEU A 302 14.78 6.28 9.96
N LEU A 303 14.15 5.85 8.88
CA LEU A 303 13.34 4.64 8.83
C LEU A 303 14.08 3.52 8.08
N VAL A 304 14.12 2.33 8.65
CA VAL A 304 14.59 1.11 7.96
C VAL A 304 13.37 0.22 7.72
N ILE A 305 12.95 0.14 6.46
CA ILE A 305 11.66 -0.43 6.06
C ILE A 305 11.79 -1.41 4.90
N ARG A 306 10.69 -2.11 4.59
CA ARG A 306 10.56 -2.90 3.36
C ARG A 306 10.16 -2.00 2.20
N GLY A 307 10.27 -2.53 0.97
CA GLY A 307 9.92 -1.81 -0.26
C GLY A 307 8.40 -1.74 -0.57
N GLY A 308 7.52 -1.92 0.42
CA GLY A 308 6.07 -1.84 0.20
C GLY A 308 5.61 -0.41 -0.05
N HIS A 309 4.71 -0.22 -1.04
CA HIS A 309 4.23 1.11 -1.42
C HIS A 309 3.63 1.88 -0.23
N THR A 310 2.76 1.25 0.56
CA THR A 310 2.08 1.90 1.70
C THR A 310 3.06 2.42 2.76
N VAL A 311 4.09 1.65 3.13
CA VAL A 311 5.05 2.09 4.15
C VAL A 311 5.99 3.17 3.62
N ILE A 312 6.34 3.12 2.33
CA ILE A 312 7.12 4.19 1.67
C ILE A 312 6.30 5.48 1.62
N SER A 313 5.02 5.42 1.22
CA SER A 313 4.16 6.61 1.20
C SER A 313 3.99 7.23 2.59
N GLN A 314 3.84 6.42 3.64
CA GLN A 314 3.82 6.91 5.01
C GLN A 314 5.16 7.58 5.41
N ALA A 315 6.30 6.96 5.08
CA ALA A 315 7.61 7.56 5.34
C ALA A 315 7.76 8.94 4.66
N ILE A 316 7.27 9.08 3.42
CA ILE A 316 7.23 10.37 2.70
C ILE A 316 6.32 11.37 3.41
N GLN A 317 5.12 10.95 3.83
CA GLN A 317 4.16 11.81 4.54
C GLN A 317 4.73 12.34 5.89
N PHE A 318 5.61 11.56 6.54
CA PHE A 318 6.33 11.98 7.73
C PHE A 318 7.65 12.73 7.43
N GLY A 319 8.02 12.94 6.17
CA GLY A 319 9.27 13.61 5.77
C GLY A 319 10.53 12.87 6.22
N LYS A 320 10.52 11.55 6.18
CA LYS A 320 11.63 10.75 6.72
C LYS A 320 12.46 10.12 5.61
N PRO A 321 13.79 10.26 5.65
CA PRO A 321 14.69 9.48 4.82
C PRO A 321 14.57 8.00 5.19
N MET A 322 14.87 7.11 4.24
CA MET A 322 14.65 5.69 4.46
C MET A 322 15.75 4.79 3.89
N LEU A 323 16.07 3.74 4.63
CA LEU A 323 16.82 2.59 4.14
C LEU A 323 15.80 1.49 3.80
N THR A 324 15.71 1.12 2.53
CA THR A 324 14.78 0.09 2.08
C THR A 324 15.50 -1.25 1.91
N ILE A 325 14.85 -2.32 2.43
CA ILE A 325 15.33 -3.71 2.32
C ILE A 325 14.19 -4.56 1.72
N PRO A 326 14.01 -4.56 0.39
CA PRO A 326 12.89 -5.23 -0.27
C PRO A 326 12.92 -6.75 -0.07
N ILE A 327 11.78 -7.42 -0.23
CA ILE A 327 11.69 -8.89 -0.28
C ILE A 327 12.45 -9.37 -1.52
N GLU A 328 13.28 -10.40 -1.34
CA GLU A 328 14.04 -11.00 -2.44
C GLU A 328 13.10 -11.49 -3.55
N ASN A 329 13.45 -11.18 -4.80
CA ASN A 329 12.68 -11.52 -6.01
C ASN A 329 11.25 -10.92 -6.10
N HIS A 330 10.89 -9.97 -5.22
CA HIS A 330 9.61 -9.28 -5.30
C HIS A 330 9.74 -8.04 -6.18
N GLY A 331 9.29 -8.15 -7.45
CA GLY A 331 9.51 -7.12 -8.48
C GLY A 331 9.02 -5.72 -8.08
N GLU A 332 7.80 -5.62 -7.50
CA GLU A 332 7.24 -4.36 -7.03
C GLU A 332 8.10 -3.72 -5.94
N GLN A 333 8.40 -4.44 -4.86
CA GLN A 333 9.17 -3.87 -3.75
C GLN A 333 10.58 -3.42 -4.16
N ILE A 334 11.20 -4.18 -5.06
CA ILE A 334 12.51 -3.81 -5.61
C ILE A 334 12.39 -2.55 -6.47
N GLY A 335 11.39 -2.47 -7.35
CA GLY A 335 11.13 -1.29 -8.16
C GLY A 335 10.86 -0.03 -7.33
N ASN A 336 10.03 -0.14 -6.30
CA ASN A 336 9.76 0.96 -5.37
C ASN A 336 11.03 1.41 -4.62
N SER A 337 11.86 0.46 -4.16
CA SER A 337 13.11 0.74 -3.44
C SER A 337 14.16 1.40 -4.34
N GLU A 338 14.28 0.95 -5.60
CA GLU A 338 15.14 1.60 -6.59
C GLU A 338 14.68 3.02 -6.89
N LYS A 339 13.36 3.25 -6.91
CA LYS A 339 12.79 4.60 -7.08
C LYS A 339 13.12 5.50 -5.91
N VAL A 340 12.97 5.01 -4.67
CA VAL A 340 13.37 5.75 -3.46
C VAL A 340 14.82 6.21 -3.55
N ALA A 341 15.74 5.33 -3.93
CA ALA A 341 17.15 5.67 -4.09
C ALA A 341 17.36 6.67 -5.26
N LYS A 342 16.70 6.46 -6.40
CA LYS A 342 16.81 7.32 -7.59
C LYS A 342 16.40 8.78 -7.33
N ILE A 343 15.37 8.99 -6.51
CA ILE A 343 14.87 10.35 -6.21
C ILE A 343 15.50 10.96 -4.95
N GLY A 344 16.49 10.28 -4.36
CA GLY A 344 17.26 10.80 -3.22
C GLY A 344 16.54 10.76 -1.87
N LEU A 345 15.52 9.91 -1.71
CA LEU A 345 14.81 9.73 -0.43
C LEU A 345 15.49 8.73 0.49
N GLY A 346 16.58 8.11 0.07
CA GLY A 346 17.29 7.13 0.85
C GLY A 346 18.12 6.15 0.03
N MET A 347 18.37 4.98 0.60
CA MET A 347 19.20 3.93 -0.01
C MET A 347 18.44 2.60 -0.05
N MET A 348 18.92 1.66 -0.88
CA MET A 348 18.43 0.29 -0.96
C MET A 348 19.54 -0.71 -0.65
N ILE A 349 19.26 -1.68 0.21
CA ILE A 349 20.08 -2.88 0.37
C ILE A 349 19.30 -4.08 -0.17
N SER A 350 19.88 -4.80 -1.12
CA SER A 350 19.30 -6.06 -1.60
C SER A 350 19.28 -7.12 -0.50
N SER A 351 18.12 -7.75 -0.27
CA SER A 351 18.01 -8.83 0.73
C SER A 351 18.90 -10.03 0.44
N ALA A 352 19.30 -10.25 -0.82
CA ALA A 352 20.22 -11.32 -1.20
C ALA A 352 21.65 -11.09 -0.63
N HIS A 353 22.04 -9.83 -0.48
CA HIS A 353 23.37 -9.43 -0.05
C HIS A 353 23.37 -8.70 1.31
N ILE A 354 22.28 -8.84 2.06
CA ILE A 354 22.16 -8.22 3.38
C ILE A 354 23.16 -8.84 4.36
N ASN A 355 23.87 -7.97 5.07
CA ASN A 355 24.68 -8.33 6.24
C ASN A 355 24.70 -7.16 7.23
N PRO A 356 25.07 -7.40 8.52
CA PRO A 356 25.07 -6.38 9.55
C PRO A 356 25.92 -5.16 9.21
N LYS A 357 27.12 -5.35 8.64
CA LYS A 357 28.04 -4.27 8.29
C LYS A 357 27.44 -3.28 7.30
N LYS A 358 26.82 -3.79 6.22
CA LYS A 358 26.12 -2.94 5.22
C LYS A 358 24.97 -2.13 5.83
N ILE A 359 24.24 -2.71 6.79
CA ILE A 359 23.16 -1.98 7.48
C ILE A 359 23.76 -0.84 8.28
N VAL A 360 24.83 -1.09 9.05
CA VAL A 360 25.50 -0.06 9.86
C VAL A 360 26.04 1.07 8.99
N GLU A 361 26.76 0.73 7.91
CA GLU A 361 27.32 1.72 6.97
C GLU A 361 26.22 2.59 6.35
N ALA A 362 25.11 1.99 5.88
CA ALA A 362 24.01 2.72 5.30
C ALA A 362 23.27 3.59 6.33
N VAL A 363 23.05 3.10 7.56
CA VAL A 363 22.43 3.89 8.62
C VAL A 363 23.28 5.11 8.97
N HIS A 364 24.58 4.91 9.14
CA HIS A 364 25.49 6.03 9.45
C HIS A 364 25.53 7.04 8.32
N HIS A 365 25.64 6.59 7.06
CA HIS A 365 25.66 7.49 5.90
C HIS A 365 24.37 8.30 5.79
N LEU A 366 23.20 7.66 5.93
CA LEU A 366 21.90 8.35 5.83
C LEU A 366 21.63 9.32 7.00
N LEU A 367 22.25 9.12 8.17
CA LEU A 367 22.17 10.06 9.27
C LEU A 367 23.17 11.22 9.15
N ASP A 368 24.34 10.98 8.56
CA ASP A 368 25.42 11.98 8.43
C ASP A 368 25.21 12.90 7.21
N ASP A 369 24.58 12.40 6.15
CA ASP A 369 24.27 13.19 4.94
C ASP A 369 22.86 13.81 5.01
N HIS A 370 22.82 15.09 5.40
CA HIS A 370 21.58 15.84 5.55
C HIS A 370 20.77 16.01 4.25
N SER A 371 21.39 15.81 3.08
CA SER A 371 20.71 15.95 1.79
C SER A 371 19.51 15.01 1.65
N PHE A 372 19.56 13.82 2.27
CA PHE A 372 18.43 12.90 2.30
C PHE A 372 17.26 13.43 3.11
N HIS A 373 17.54 14.08 4.24
CA HIS A 373 16.51 14.70 5.08
C HIS A 373 15.84 15.88 4.38
N ASP A 374 16.64 16.74 3.77
CA ASP A 374 16.15 17.91 3.02
C ASP A 374 15.25 17.46 1.87
N ARG A 375 15.71 16.46 1.11
CA ARG A 375 14.92 15.88 0.03
C ARG A 375 13.62 15.23 0.53
N ALA A 376 13.66 14.49 1.64
CA ALA A 376 12.47 13.90 2.23
C ALA A 376 11.46 14.97 2.67
N THR A 377 11.94 16.08 3.23
CA THR A 377 11.13 17.24 3.61
C THR A 377 10.48 17.90 2.39
N ASP A 378 11.21 18.08 1.30
CA ASP A 378 10.67 18.68 0.08
C ASP A 378 9.58 17.81 -0.55
N VAL A 379 9.81 16.49 -0.65
CA VAL A 379 8.80 15.57 -1.20
C VAL A 379 7.61 15.42 -0.27
N MET A 380 7.79 15.54 1.05
CA MET A 380 6.69 15.59 2.02
C MET A 380 5.79 16.80 1.73
N LYS A 381 6.34 18.00 1.49
CA LYS A 381 5.56 19.20 1.14
C LYS A 381 4.72 18.95 -0.12
N LEU A 382 5.34 18.43 -1.18
CA LEU A 382 4.61 18.06 -2.42
C LEU A 382 3.50 17.04 -2.17
N SER A 383 3.75 16.06 -1.30
CA SER A 383 2.75 15.06 -0.94
C SER A 383 1.61 15.64 -0.10
N SER A 384 1.86 16.70 0.66
CA SER A 384 0.86 17.36 1.49
C SER A 384 -0.17 18.14 0.67
N ASP A 385 0.21 18.63 -0.51
CA ASP A 385 -0.67 19.34 -1.44
C ASP A 385 -1.59 18.38 -2.22
N LEU A 386 -1.31 17.08 -2.17
CA LEU A 386 -2.05 16.03 -2.88
C LEU A 386 -2.62 15.01 -1.87
N ASP A 387 -3.82 15.29 -1.33
CA ASP A 387 -4.52 14.31 -0.52
C ASP A 387 -5.26 13.30 -1.39
N GLY A 388 -4.75 12.06 -1.44
CA GLY A 388 -5.29 11.03 -2.30
C GLY A 388 -6.72 10.63 -1.92
N ILE A 389 -7.06 10.66 -0.64
CA ILE A 389 -8.41 10.33 -0.17
C ILE A 389 -9.40 11.42 -0.58
N ASP A 390 -9.08 12.69 -0.28
CA ASP A 390 -9.91 13.82 -0.65
C ASP A 390 -10.07 13.95 -2.16
N ASN A 391 -9.01 13.73 -2.93
CA ASN A 391 -9.07 13.75 -4.39
C ASN A 391 -9.98 12.65 -4.94
N ILE A 392 -9.91 11.41 -4.41
CA ILE A 392 -10.81 10.32 -4.81
C ILE A 392 -12.26 10.66 -4.43
N VAL A 393 -12.51 11.15 -3.24
CA VAL A 393 -13.84 11.59 -2.77
C VAL A 393 -14.41 12.66 -3.71
N ASN A 394 -13.62 13.67 -4.07
CA ASN A 394 -14.03 14.75 -4.97
C ASN A 394 -14.33 14.24 -6.40
N ILE A 395 -13.61 13.21 -6.85
CA ILE A 395 -13.89 12.56 -8.15
C ILE A 395 -15.18 11.72 -8.11
N ILE A 396 -15.53 11.13 -6.97
CA ILE A 396 -16.75 10.33 -6.78
C ILE A 396 -18.00 11.21 -6.65
N ARG A 397 -17.92 12.32 -5.90
CA ARG A 397 -19.07 13.19 -5.58
C ARG A 397 -20.00 13.55 -6.75
N PRO A 398 -19.53 13.88 -7.97
CA PRO A 398 -20.41 14.20 -9.09
C PRO A 398 -21.38 13.08 -9.51
N TYR A 399 -21.08 11.83 -9.15
CA TYR A 399 -21.91 10.66 -9.45
C TYR A 399 -22.98 10.38 -8.37
N LEU A 400 -22.94 11.10 -7.24
CA LEU A 400 -23.82 10.92 -6.09
C LEU A 400 -24.96 11.96 -6.12
N LYS A 401 -25.80 11.93 -7.16
CA LYS A 401 -26.92 12.88 -7.30
C LYS A 401 -28.25 12.22 -7.03
#